data_fbdea8a3549b80f1eddc57802ce44ee8
#
_entry.id   fbdea8a3549b80f1eddc57802ce44ee8
#
_cell.length_a   1.000
_cell.length_b   1.000
_cell.length_c   1.000
_cell.angle_alpha   90.00
_cell.angle_beta   90.00
_cell.angle_gamma   90.00
#
_symmetry.space_group_name_H-M   'P 1'
#
loop_
_entity.id
_entity.type
_entity.pdbx_description
1 polymer ?
#
loop_
_entity_poly.entity_id
_entity_poly.type
_entity_poly.pdbx_seq_one_letter_code
_entity_poly.pdbx_strand_id
1 'polypeptide(L)'
;KADQVVHLMDGWASDDTHHTCGAFEWSHSGKLHMLEGIATSTTLETPWGPHRSQGAGGAYVMDPRSLKIRQFALPGQYNMWCYVFNGWGQGIVGDGTTANHAWDTPLSGAQFGGRTGLNFVFNNEGMRPALGSEFLSSRNFPDEVQGQFTYACVINMNGMPRFTVNDNGGGYAGARLKNADGSPDDLIRSTDKHFRPADPQ
;
A
#
# COMPACT_ATOMS: atom_id res chain seq x y z
N LYS A 1 23.49 -1.67 13.90
CA LYS A 1 23.91 -0.28 13.72
C LYS A 1 24.42 -0.13 12.30
N ALA A 2 23.95 0.91 11.57
CA ALA A 2 24.44 1.16 10.22
C ALA A 2 25.90 1.64 10.25
N ASP A 3 26.72 1.13 9.35
CA ASP A 3 28.13 1.54 9.20
C ASP A 3 28.26 2.79 8.34
N GLN A 4 27.27 3.05 7.49
CA GLN A 4 27.19 4.22 6.65
C GLN A 4 25.75 4.73 6.56
N VAL A 5 25.59 6.05 6.58
CA VAL A 5 24.32 6.74 6.33
C VAL A 5 24.51 7.62 5.10
N VAL A 6 23.65 7.43 4.11
CA VAL A 6 23.64 8.22 2.88
C VAL A 6 22.32 9.00 2.83
N HIS A 7 22.44 10.33 2.75
CA HIS A 7 21.30 11.19 2.56
C HIS A 7 20.93 11.20 1.07
N LEU A 8 19.75 10.72 0.73
CA LEU A 8 19.33 10.56 -0.67
C LEU A 8 18.61 11.78 -1.23
N MET A 9 17.71 12.37 -0.45
CA MET A 9 16.92 13.54 -0.84
C MET A 9 16.26 14.21 0.35
N ASP A 10 15.96 15.50 0.20
CA ASP A 10 15.23 16.34 1.14
C ASP A 10 13.90 16.80 0.57
N GLY A 11 13.11 17.45 1.42
CA GLY A 11 11.91 18.18 1.02
C GLY A 11 10.62 17.43 1.16
N TRP A 12 10.60 16.26 1.82
CA TRP A 12 9.36 15.61 2.20
C TRP A 12 8.58 16.49 3.16
N ALA A 13 7.31 16.72 2.87
CA ALA A 13 6.44 17.53 3.71
C ALA A 13 6.18 16.85 5.07
N SER A 14 6.03 17.69 6.08
CA SER A 14 5.71 17.30 7.45
C SER A 14 4.58 18.15 8.05
N ASP A 15 3.78 18.77 7.21
CA ASP A 15 2.63 19.61 7.60
C ASP A 15 1.63 18.79 8.44
N ASP A 16 1.44 17.54 8.05
CA ASP A 16 0.74 16.54 8.84
C ASP A 16 1.65 15.33 9.06
N THR A 17 2.13 15.17 10.28
CA THR A 17 3.21 14.22 10.60
C THR A 17 2.86 12.76 10.42
N HIS A 18 1.58 12.38 10.39
CA HIS A 18 1.17 10.99 10.11
C HIS A 18 0.81 10.74 8.64
N HIS A 19 0.91 11.76 7.81
CA HIS A 19 0.75 11.67 6.35
C HIS A 19 2.08 11.83 5.60
N THR A 20 3.20 11.93 6.31
CA THR A 20 4.53 12.03 5.69
C THR A 20 4.88 10.77 4.88
N CYS A 21 5.97 10.85 4.14
CA CYS A 21 6.47 9.73 3.35
C CYS A 21 6.69 8.47 4.20
N GLY A 22 6.13 7.36 3.75
CA GLY A 22 6.20 6.06 4.40
C GLY A 22 5.86 4.92 3.45
N ALA A 23 5.52 3.75 4.02
CA ALA A 23 5.16 2.54 3.27
C ALA A 23 6.17 2.23 2.15
N PHE A 24 7.43 2.08 2.55
CA PHE A 24 8.53 1.79 1.63
C PHE A 24 8.46 0.35 1.15
N GLU A 25 8.44 0.17 -0.17
CA GLU A 25 8.36 -1.15 -0.79
C GLU A 25 9.27 -1.26 -2.01
N TRP A 26 9.97 -2.39 -2.14
CA TRP A 26 10.81 -2.67 -3.30
C TRP A 26 10.03 -3.40 -4.38
N SER A 27 9.96 -2.82 -5.56
CA SER A 27 9.43 -3.54 -6.72
C SER A 27 10.40 -4.59 -7.23
N HIS A 28 9.89 -5.57 -7.95
CA HIS A 28 10.69 -6.61 -8.62
C HIS A 28 11.70 -6.03 -9.63
N SER A 29 11.51 -4.79 -10.08
CA SER A 29 12.46 -4.07 -10.94
C SER A 29 13.60 -3.38 -10.19
N GLY A 30 13.65 -3.49 -8.86
CA GLY A 30 14.65 -2.86 -8.01
C GLY A 30 14.45 -1.35 -7.83
N LYS A 31 13.23 -0.86 -8.00
CA LYS A 31 12.84 0.51 -7.68
C LYS A 31 12.18 0.59 -6.32
N LEU A 32 12.43 1.66 -5.60
CA LEU A 32 11.80 1.93 -4.32
C LEU A 32 10.49 2.68 -4.54
N HIS A 33 9.42 2.12 -4.03
CA HIS A 33 8.10 2.75 -3.97
C HIS A 33 7.86 3.33 -2.59
N MET A 34 7.19 4.46 -2.53
CA MET A 34 6.91 5.22 -1.32
C MET A 34 5.53 5.83 -1.43
N LEU A 35 4.87 5.99 -0.31
CA LEU A 35 3.54 6.59 -0.23
C LEU A 35 3.56 7.84 0.64
N GLU A 36 2.68 8.77 0.30
CA GLU A 36 2.43 9.99 1.07
C GLU A 36 0.92 10.22 1.15
N GLY A 37 0.43 10.54 2.34
CA GLY A 37 -0.99 10.82 2.55
C GLY A 37 -1.39 12.23 2.10
N ILE A 38 -2.66 12.57 2.29
CA ILE A 38 -3.18 13.92 2.03
C ILE A 38 -2.62 14.94 3.03
N ALA A 39 -2.92 16.21 2.81
CA ALA A 39 -2.49 17.33 3.65
C ALA A 39 -0.96 17.53 3.71
N THR A 40 -0.28 17.16 2.64
CA THR A 40 1.15 17.35 2.45
C THR A 40 1.42 18.16 1.19
N SER A 41 2.49 18.95 1.21
CA SER A 41 2.90 19.82 0.09
C SER A 41 4.38 19.61 -0.23
N THR A 42 4.70 18.39 -0.63
CA THR A 42 6.07 17.94 -0.85
C THR A 42 6.74 18.63 -2.04
N THR A 43 7.96 19.10 -1.83
CA THR A 43 8.87 19.58 -2.89
C THR A 43 10.24 18.97 -2.64
N LEU A 44 10.53 17.88 -3.33
CA LEU A 44 11.78 17.14 -3.17
C LEU A 44 12.94 17.83 -3.89
N GLU A 45 14.07 17.91 -3.23
CA GLU A 45 15.34 18.27 -3.85
C GLU A 45 16.01 17.01 -4.40
N THR A 46 16.23 16.97 -5.70
CA THR A 46 16.86 15.84 -6.37
C THR A 46 18.01 16.30 -7.26
N PRO A 47 18.94 15.40 -7.62
CA PRO A 47 20.02 15.75 -8.55
C PRO A 47 19.51 16.20 -9.95
N TRP A 48 18.24 15.98 -10.24
CA TRP A 48 17.59 16.31 -11.51
C TRP A 48 16.76 17.58 -11.44
N GLY A 49 16.85 18.31 -10.34
CA GLY A 49 16.07 19.48 -10.01
C GLY A 49 14.91 19.19 -9.06
N PRO A 50 14.17 20.21 -8.65
CA PRO A 50 13.07 20.04 -7.70
C PRO A 50 11.91 19.29 -8.32
N HIS A 51 11.38 18.33 -7.57
CA HIS A 51 10.16 17.61 -7.90
C HIS A 51 9.05 18.03 -6.94
N ARG A 52 7.99 18.65 -7.46
CA ARG A 52 6.82 19.05 -6.69
C ARG A 52 5.72 18.02 -6.83
N SER A 53 5.09 17.66 -5.72
CA SER A 53 3.92 16.79 -5.74
C SER A 53 2.77 17.44 -6.52
N GLN A 54 2.04 16.62 -7.27
CA GLN A 54 0.86 17.05 -8.00
C GLN A 54 -0.40 16.73 -7.17
N GLY A 55 -0.77 17.63 -6.31
CA GLY A 55 -1.84 17.43 -5.34
C GLY A 55 -1.30 16.90 -4.01
N ALA A 56 -2.20 16.67 -3.08
CA ALA A 56 -1.87 16.15 -1.76
C ALA A 56 -1.77 14.63 -1.80
N GLY A 57 -0.67 14.11 -1.31
CA GLY A 57 -0.40 12.69 -1.24
C GLY A 57 -0.07 12.02 -2.58
N GLY A 58 0.09 10.73 -2.56
CA GLY A 58 0.30 9.91 -3.74
C GLY A 58 1.33 8.81 -3.59
N ALA A 59 1.53 8.07 -4.67
CA ALA A 59 2.56 7.06 -4.77
C ALA A 59 3.73 7.56 -5.62
N TYR A 60 4.92 7.37 -5.09
CA TYR A 60 6.18 7.76 -5.73
C TYR A 60 7.00 6.53 -6.05
N VAL A 61 7.75 6.61 -7.13
CA VAL A 61 8.75 5.62 -7.47
C VAL A 61 10.11 6.29 -7.69
N MET A 62 11.12 5.74 -7.07
CA MET A 62 12.51 6.18 -7.18
C MET A 62 13.39 5.08 -7.75
N ASP A 63 14.24 5.41 -8.70
CA ASP A 63 15.36 4.57 -9.11
C ASP A 63 16.56 4.90 -8.20
N PRO A 64 17.01 3.98 -7.32
CA PRO A 64 18.05 4.28 -6.34
C PRO A 64 19.43 4.51 -6.97
N ARG A 65 19.65 4.07 -8.21
CA ARG A 65 20.92 4.26 -8.90
C ARG A 65 21.07 5.64 -9.51
N SER A 66 19.96 6.18 -10.00
CA SER A 66 19.97 7.50 -10.65
C SER A 66 19.36 8.60 -9.77
N LEU A 67 18.70 8.25 -8.67
CA LEU A 67 17.91 9.13 -7.81
C LEU A 67 16.79 9.86 -8.57
N LYS A 68 16.39 9.34 -9.72
CA LYS A 68 15.22 9.84 -10.41
C LYS A 68 13.98 9.40 -9.67
N ILE A 69 13.17 10.37 -9.29
CA ILE A 69 11.88 10.16 -8.64
C ILE A 69 10.76 10.70 -9.49
N ARG A 70 9.61 10.06 -9.43
CA ARG A 70 8.37 10.58 -10.00
C ARG A 70 7.19 10.17 -9.14
N GLN A 71 6.21 11.03 -9.04
CA GLN A 71 4.88 10.67 -8.57
C GLN A 71 4.16 9.98 -9.73
N PHE A 72 3.75 8.73 -9.56
CA PHE A 72 3.21 7.93 -10.67
C PHE A 72 1.74 7.54 -10.47
N ALA A 73 1.24 7.62 -9.25
CA ALA A 73 -0.17 7.43 -8.95
C ALA A 73 -0.66 8.53 -8.01
N LEU A 74 -1.86 9.03 -8.30
CA LEU A 74 -2.64 9.90 -7.43
C LEU A 74 -3.91 9.14 -7.08
N PRO A 75 -3.83 8.11 -6.23
CA PRO A 75 -5.04 7.46 -5.78
C PRO A 75 -5.85 8.50 -5.02
N GLY A 76 -7.12 8.62 -5.31
CA GLY A 76 -8.05 9.48 -4.58
C GLY A 76 -8.31 8.98 -3.16
N GLN A 77 -7.32 8.39 -2.54
CA GLN A 77 -7.30 7.86 -1.20
C GLN A 77 -6.71 8.90 -0.26
N TYR A 78 -7.16 8.88 0.97
CA TYR A 78 -6.85 9.94 1.94
C TYR A 78 -5.57 9.70 2.73
N ASN A 79 -5.29 8.43 3.07
CA ASN A 79 -4.22 8.10 4.00
C ASN A 79 -3.56 6.79 3.56
N MET A 80 -2.59 6.91 2.66
CA MET A 80 -1.96 5.75 2.06
C MET A 80 -0.93 5.16 3.02
N TRP A 81 -1.18 3.93 3.47
CA TRP A 81 -0.37 3.25 4.48
C TRP A 81 0.25 1.94 4.04
N CYS A 82 -0.16 1.41 2.91
CA CYS A 82 0.41 0.16 2.42
C CYS A 82 0.56 0.15 0.90
N TYR A 83 1.65 -0.40 0.47
CA TYR A 83 1.96 -0.73 -0.91
C TYR A 83 2.54 -2.12 -0.93
N VAL A 84 2.07 -2.98 -1.80
CA VAL A 84 2.54 -4.35 -1.92
C VAL A 84 2.48 -4.81 -3.36
N PHE A 85 3.36 -5.72 -3.75
CA PHE A 85 3.39 -6.31 -5.08
C PHE A 85 2.95 -7.77 -5.03
N ASN A 86 2.13 -8.17 -6.01
CA ASN A 86 1.91 -9.59 -6.23
C ASN A 86 3.12 -10.25 -6.90
N GLY A 87 3.11 -11.56 -7.07
CA GLY A 87 4.21 -12.32 -7.68
C GLY A 87 4.55 -11.91 -9.12
N TRP A 88 3.69 -11.15 -9.79
CA TRP A 88 3.91 -10.61 -11.14
C TRP A 88 4.44 -9.16 -11.14
N GLY A 89 4.63 -8.58 -9.97
CA GLY A 89 5.11 -7.20 -9.83
C GLY A 89 4.04 -6.13 -10.03
N GLN A 90 2.77 -6.50 -9.91
CA GLN A 90 1.67 -5.56 -9.95
C GLN A 90 1.34 -5.05 -8.56
N GLY A 91 1.25 -3.73 -8.41
CA GLY A 91 1.10 -3.06 -7.13
C GLY A 91 -0.36 -2.96 -6.67
N ILE A 92 -0.58 -3.16 -5.40
CA ILE A 92 -1.83 -2.82 -4.71
C ILE A 92 -1.51 -1.79 -3.64
N VAL A 93 -2.26 -0.70 -3.64
CA VAL A 93 -2.17 0.36 -2.64
C VAL A 93 -3.37 0.30 -1.71
N GLY A 94 -3.14 0.52 -0.43
CA GLY A 94 -4.20 0.53 0.59
C GLY A 94 -4.30 1.86 1.30
N ASP A 95 -5.52 2.26 1.58
CA ASP A 95 -5.86 3.44 2.36
C ASP A 95 -6.10 3.05 3.82
N GLY A 96 -5.26 3.54 4.72
CA GLY A 96 -5.38 3.29 6.15
C GLY A 96 -6.71 3.74 6.73
N THR A 97 -7.25 4.85 6.26
CA THR A 97 -8.50 5.40 6.79
C THR A 97 -9.72 4.57 6.43
N THR A 98 -9.84 4.19 5.18
CA THR A 98 -11.00 3.42 4.66
C THR A 98 -10.75 1.93 4.62
N ALA A 99 -9.47 1.51 4.65
CA ALA A 99 -9.01 0.15 4.39
C ALA A 99 -9.41 -0.40 3.00
N ASN A 100 -9.75 0.48 2.08
CA ASN A 100 -9.96 0.11 0.69
C ASN A 100 -8.63 -0.13 0.00
N HIS A 101 -8.57 -1.15 -0.81
CA HIS A 101 -7.37 -1.49 -1.57
C HIS A 101 -7.65 -1.40 -3.06
N ALA A 102 -6.74 -0.75 -3.78
CA ALA A 102 -6.87 -0.52 -5.20
C ALA A 102 -5.65 -1.05 -5.95
N TRP A 103 -5.88 -1.61 -7.13
CA TRP A 103 -4.82 -1.94 -8.06
C TRP A 103 -4.22 -0.65 -8.63
N ASP A 104 -2.93 -0.50 -8.46
CA ASP A 104 -2.16 0.60 -9.01
C ASP A 104 -1.82 0.32 -10.47
N THR A 105 -2.69 0.79 -11.37
CA THR A 105 -2.51 0.56 -12.79
C THR A 105 -1.36 1.42 -13.35
N PRO A 106 -0.63 0.94 -14.35
CA PRO A 106 0.45 1.71 -14.98
C PRO A 106 0.02 3.06 -15.56
N LEU A 107 -1.27 3.27 -15.78
CA LEU A 107 -1.86 4.48 -16.37
C LEU A 107 -2.62 5.34 -15.36
N SER A 108 -2.58 4.99 -14.06
CA SER A 108 -3.31 5.72 -13.02
C SER A 108 -2.67 7.06 -12.61
N GLY A 109 -1.58 7.46 -13.26
CA GLY A 109 -0.85 8.68 -12.92
C GLY A 109 -1.52 9.96 -13.41
N ALA A 110 -1.23 11.06 -12.72
CA ALA A 110 -1.66 12.41 -13.05
C ALA A 110 -1.15 12.95 -14.41
N GLN A 111 -0.33 12.19 -15.09
CA GLN A 111 0.36 12.61 -16.31
C GLN A 111 -0.57 12.95 -17.49
N PHE A 112 -1.83 12.56 -17.40
CA PHE A 112 -2.79 12.68 -18.50
C PHE A 112 -3.96 13.62 -18.21
N GLY A 113 -3.79 14.55 -17.29
CA GLY A 113 -4.74 15.65 -17.10
C GLY A 113 -6.06 15.28 -16.43
N GLY A 114 -6.21 14.09 -15.92
CA GLY A 114 -7.39 13.65 -15.18
C GLY A 114 -7.08 12.56 -14.18
N ARG A 115 -7.82 12.53 -13.07
CA ARG A 115 -7.78 11.39 -12.16
C ARG A 115 -8.45 10.20 -12.87
N THR A 116 -7.69 9.17 -13.16
CA THR A 116 -8.30 7.87 -13.48
C THR A 116 -8.98 7.35 -12.22
N GLY A 117 -10.17 6.79 -12.37
CA GLY A 117 -10.85 6.13 -11.26
C GLY A 117 -9.99 5.02 -10.67
N LEU A 118 -10.08 4.83 -9.36
CA LEU A 118 -9.40 3.72 -8.69
C LEU A 118 -10.06 2.40 -9.08
N ASN A 119 -9.24 1.44 -9.44
CA ASN A 119 -9.67 0.06 -9.63
C ASN A 119 -9.64 -0.65 -8.27
N PHE A 120 -10.70 -0.52 -7.50
CA PHE A 120 -10.79 -1.20 -6.22
C PHE A 120 -10.78 -2.71 -6.40
N VAL A 121 -9.85 -3.36 -5.71
CA VAL A 121 -9.76 -4.81 -5.66
C VAL A 121 -10.79 -5.34 -4.66
N PHE A 122 -10.90 -4.71 -3.51
CA PHE A 122 -11.93 -4.97 -2.50
C PHE A 122 -12.16 -3.75 -1.60
N ASN A 123 -13.32 -3.74 -0.97
CA ASN A 123 -13.68 -2.79 0.06
C ASN A 123 -13.52 -3.42 1.45
N ASN A 124 -13.40 -2.57 2.45
CA ASN A 124 -13.01 -2.98 3.81
C ASN A 124 -14.05 -3.75 4.61
N GLU A 125 -15.29 -3.77 4.19
CA GLU A 125 -16.39 -4.36 4.98
C GLU A 125 -16.45 -3.84 6.45
N GLY A 126 -16.02 -2.60 6.68
CA GLY A 126 -15.94 -1.98 8.01
C GLY A 126 -14.68 -2.32 8.83
N MET A 127 -13.75 -3.09 8.28
CA MET A 127 -12.50 -3.49 8.94
C MET A 127 -11.40 -2.45 8.70
N ARG A 128 -11.30 -1.46 9.55
CA ARG A 128 -10.35 -0.34 9.45
C ARG A 128 -9.76 0.06 10.81
N PRO A 129 -8.66 0.85 10.86
CA PRO A 129 -7.79 1.19 9.74
C PRO A 129 -7.01 -0.03 9.24
N ALA A 130 -6.61 0.00 7.97
CA ALA A 130 -5.61 -0.91 7.44
C ALA A 130 -4.22 -0.31 7.67
N LEU A 131 -3.30 -1.13 8.11
CA LEU A 131 -1.87 -0.83 8.14
C LEU A 131 -1.15 -1.66 7.08
N GLY A 132 0.03 -2.19 7.37
CA GLY A 132 0.77 -3.01 6.42
C GLY A 132 -0.08 -4.11 5.78
N SER A 133 0.21 -4.41 4.54
CA SER A 133 -0.49 -5.42 3.72
C SER A 133 0.51 -6.35 3.08
N GLU A 134 0.11 -7.61 2.82
CA GLU A 134 1.00 -8.60 2.21
C GLU A 134 0.24 -9.65 1.41
N PHE A 135 0.91 -10.19 0.38
CA PHE A 135 0.53 -11.44 -0.25
C PHE A 135 1.21 -12.61 0.47
N LEU A 136 0.43 -13.57 0.92
CA LEU A 136 0.92 -14.73 1.65
C LEU A 136 1.68 -15.65 0.68
N SER A 137 3.01 -15.57 0.70
CA SER A 137 3.88 -16.31 -0.22
C SER A 137 5.03 -17.05 0.48
N SER A 138 5.07 -17.03 1.81
CA SER A 138 6.08 -17.76 2.58
C SER A 138 5.89 -19.27 2.46
N ARG A 139 7.00 -20.00 2.24
CA ARG A 139 7.00 -21.48 2.24
C ARG A 139 6.59 -22.11 3.56
N ASN A 140 6.49 -21.32 4.63
CA ASN A 140 6.03 -21.78 5.92
C ASN A 140 4.50 -21.81 6.03
N PHE A 141 3.80 -21.21 5.08
CA PHE A 141 2.35 -21.31 4.99
C PHE A 141 1.95 -22.55 4.17
N PRO A 142 0.85 -23.23 4.55
CA PRO A 142 0.32 -24.32 3.78
C PRO A 142 -0.20 -23.85 2.40
N ASP A 143 -0.31 -24.78 1.46
CA ASP A 143 -0.62 -24.46 0.06
C ASP A 143 -1.94 -23.72 -0.10
N GLU A 144 -2.93 -24.02 0.74
CA GLU A 144 -4.26 -23.39 0.69
C GLU A 144 -4.28 -21.90 1.02
N VAL A 145 -3.21 -21.35 1.64
CA VAL A 145 -3.12 -19.92 1.91
C VAL A 145 -2.18 -19.19 0.95
N GLN A 146 -1.47 -19.91 0.09
CA GLN A 146 -0.54 -19.29 -0.84
C GLN A 146 -1.24 -18.34 -1.82
N GLY A 147 -0.67 -17.16 -2.03
CA GLY A 147 -1.18 -16.14 -2.92
C GLY A 147 -2.42 -15.39 -2.42
N GLN A 148 -2.89 -15.68 -1.22
CA GLN A 148 -3.95 -14.89 -0.58
C GLN A 148 -3.39 -13.55 -0.12
N PHE A 149 -4.29 -12.58 0.04
CA PHE A 149 -3.97 -11.24 0.50
C PHE A 149 -4.43 -11.03 1.94
N THR A 150 -3.64 -10.32 2.72
CA THR A 150 -3.98 -9.90 4.08
C THR A 150 -3.55 -8.47 4.35
N TYR A 151 -4.11 -7.87 5.38
CA TYR A 151 -3.62 -6.62 5.95
C TYR A 151 -3.83 -6.60 7.47
N ALA A 152 -3.06 -5.78 8.15
CA ALA A 152 -3.21 -5.58 9.58
C ALA A 152 -4.38 -4.63 9.87
N CYS A 153 -5.36 -5.06 10.67
CA CYS A 153 -6.50 -4.26 11.11
C CYS A 153 -6.51 -4.08 12.63
N VAL A 154 -6.16 -2.89 13.08
CA VAL A 154 -5.79 -2.64 14.48
C VAL A 154 -6.92 -2.23 15.41
N ILE A 155 -8.03 -1.71 14.90
CA ILE A 155 -9.11 -1.16 15.76
C ILE A 155 -10.37 -1.99 15.69
N ASN A 156 -10.96 -2.11 14.52
CA ASN A 156 -12.30 -2.71 14.39
C ASN A 156 -12.29 -4.24 14.46
N MET A 157 -11.11 -4.85 14.28
CA MET A 157 -11.01 -6.29 14.20
C MET A 157 -10.01 -6.90 15.18
N ASN A 158 -8.93 -6.21 15.51
CA ASN A 158 -7.79 -6.74 16.27
C ASN A 158 -7.24 -8.03 15.63
N GLY A 159 -6.92 -7.96 14.34
CA GLY A 159 -6.53 -9.13 13.57
C GLY A 159 -6.13 -8.82 12.13
N MET A 160 -6.05 -9.88 11.35
CA MET A 160 -5.63 -9.85 9.96
C MET A 160 -6.63 -10.67 9.12
N PRO A 161 -7.52 -10.00 8.37
CA PRO A 161 -8.46 -10.68 7.47
C PRO A 161 -7.73 -11.30 6.28
N ARG A 162 -8.32 -12.32 5.67
CA ARG A 162 -7.80 -12.95 4.45
C ARG A 162 -8.73 -12.71 3.26
N PHE A 163 -8.11 -12.50 2.11
CA PHE A 163 -8.82 -12.28 0.86
C PHE A 163 -8.22 -13.13 -0.26
N THR A 164 -9.07 -13.61 -1.16
CA THR A 164 -8.61 -13.99 -2.49
C THR A 164 -8.46 -12.76 -3.37
N VAL A 165 -7.49 -12.76 -4.27
CA VAL A 165 -7.35 -11.76 -5.32
C VAL A 165 -7.25 -12.49 -6.64
N ASN A 166 -8.23 -12.30 -7.51
CA ASN A 166 -8.34 -13.01 -8.77
C ASN A 166 -8.38 -12.02 -9.94
N ASP A 167 -8.03 -12.50 -11.11
CA ASP A 167 -8.20 -11.75 -12.35
C ASP A 167 -9.69 -11.47 -12.59
N ASN A 168 -9.98 -10.25 -13.01
CA ASN A 168 -11.33 -9.80 -13.34
C ASN A 168 -11.29 -8.88 -14.57
N GLY A 169 -11.46 -9.44 -15.74
CA GLY A 169 -11.30 -8.70 -16.98
C GLY A 169 -9.90 -8.13 -17.15
N GLY A 170 -9.79 -6.80 -17.25
CA GLY A 170 -8.50 -6.09 -17.31
C GLY A 170 -7.94 -5.67 -15.96
N GLY A 171 -8.43 -6.21 -14.86
CA GLY A 171 -8.05 -5.83 -13.50
C GLY A 171 -8.17 -7.00 -12.52
N TYR A 172 -8.39 -6.66 -11.26
CA TYR A 172 -8.49 -7.61 -10.16
C TYR A 172 -9.79 -7.43 -9.39
N ALA A 173 -10.29 -8.53 -8.83
CA ALA A 173 -11.35 -8.54 -7.83
C ALA A 173 -10.94 -9.42 -6.66
N GLY A 174 -11.13 -8.93 -5.45
CA GLY A 174 -10.89 -9.66 -4.23
C GLY A 174 -12.18 -9.96 -3.47
N ALA A 175 -12.16 -11.04 -2.73
CA ALA A 175 -13.25 -11.44 -1.85
C ALA A 175 -12.69 -11.91 -0.51
N ARG A 176 -13.32 -11.48 0.59
CA ARG A 176 -12.99 -11.98 1.91
C ARG A 176 -13.28 -13.46 2.02
N LEU A 177 -12.33 -14.20 2.56
CA LEU A 177 -12.49 -15.62 2.81
C LEU A 177 -13.48 -15.88 3.94
N LYS A 178 -14.25 -16.94 3.80
CA LYS A 178 -15.26 -17.37 4.76
C LYS A 178 -15.19 -18.88 4.98
N ASN A 179 -15.44 -19.29 6.20
CA ASN A 179 -15.65 -20.68 6.56
C ASN A 179 -16.93 -21.25 5.95
N ALA A 180 -17.12 -22.54 6.02
CA ALA A 180 -18.31 -23.23 5.48
C ALA A 180 -19.64 -22.76 6.10
N ASP A 181 -19.60 -22.25 7.32
CA ASP A 181 -20.76 -21.67 8.03
C ASP A 181 -21.01 -20.20 7.69
N GLY A 182 -20.21 -19.61 6.79
CA GLY A 182 -20.29 -18.21 6.39
C GLY A 182 -19.59 -17.23 7.32
N SER A 183 -19.01 -17.68 8.43
CA SER A 183 -18.19 -16.84 9.30
C SER A 183 -16.88 -16.43 8.62
N PRO A 184 -16.28 -15.29 9.00
CA PRO A 184 -15.00 -14.87 8.44
C PRO A 184 -13.90 -15.90 8.73
N ASP A 185 -13.09 -16.19 7.71
CA ASP A 185 -11.89 -17.00 7.82
C ASP A 185 -10.66 -16.08 7.82
N ASP A 186 -10.29 -15.65 9.01
CA ASP A 186 -9.21 -14.68 9.22
C ASP A 186 -7.87 -15.39 9.45
N LEU A 187 -6.78 -14.78 9.00
CA LEU A 187 -5.42 -15.33 9.24
C LEU A 187 -5.10 -15.35 10.74
N ILE A 188 -5.38 -14.24 11.39
CA ILE A 188 -5.22 -14.07 12.85
C ILE A 188 -6.38 -13.20 13.35
N ARG A 189 -6.95 -13.61 14.48
CA ARG A 189 -7.89 -12.79 15.20
C ARG A 189 -7.69 -12.95 16.71
N SER A 190 -7.67 -11.83 17.43
CA SER A 190 -7.53 -11.84 18.88
C SER A 190 -8.78 -11.30 19.56
N THR A 191 -9.11 -11.88 20.70
CA THR A 191 -10.09 -11.34 21.66
C THR A 191 -9.50 -10.27 22.56
N ASP A 192 -8.17 -10.15 22.59
CA ASP A 192 -7.47 -9.11 23.32
C ASP A 192 -7.53 -7.80 22.56
N LYS A 193 -8.16 -6.80 23.18
CA LYS A 193 -8.30 -5.46 22.64
C LYS A 193 -6.98 -4.70 22.49
N HIS A 194 -5.92 -5.19 23.10
CA HIS A 194 -4.56 -4.63 23.00
C HIS A 194 -3.75 -5.29 21.89
N PHE A 195 -4.24 -6.35 21.28
CA PHE A 195 -3.60 -6.92 20.10
C PHE A 195 -3.76 -5.96 18.91
N ARG A 196 -2.63 -5.44 18.46
CA ARG A 196 -2.57 -4.41 17.42
C ARG A 196 -1.52 -4.78 16.39
N PRO A 197 -1.84 -5.68 15.45
CA PRO A 197 -0.93 -6.01 14.37
C PRO A 197 -0.65 -4.75 13.53
N ALA A 198 0.59 -4.57 13.11
CA ALA A 198 0.99 -3.38 12.37
C ALA A 198 1.42 -3.70 10.95
N ASP A 199 2.27 -4.70 10.77
CA ASP A 199 2.84 -5.00 9.46
C ASP A 199 3.05 -6.51 9.30
N PRO A 200 2.35 -7.16 8.37
CA PRO A 200 2.59 -8.57 8.02
C PRO A 200 3.80 -8.65 7.09
N GLN A 201 4.92 -9.12 7.59
CA GLN A 201 6.13 -9.42 6.80
C GLN A 201 6.56 -10.88 6.97
#